data_4d65e37c0dd4bbc61ef825f7a274b451
#
_entry.id   4d65e37c0dd4bbc61ef825f7a274b451
#
_cell.length_a   1.000
_cell.length_b   1.000
_cell.length_c   1.000
_cell.angle_alpha   90.00
_cell.angle_beta   90.00
_cell.angle_gamma   90.00
#
_symmetry.space_group_name_H-M   'P 1'
#
loop_
_entity.id
_entity.type
_entity.pdbx_description
1 polymer ?
#
loop_
_entity_poly.entity_id
_entity_poly.type
_entity_poly.pdbx_seq_one_letter_code
_entity_poly.pdbx_strand_id
1 'polypeptide(L)'
;MNVFVNRNCPICDNVKGRKSIKPDLHPKDNIEKIKDYWRGFYKKRFFFPYSRCECGFLYCDEYFSPNYLNKLYSSMGDNVHSGDSVTDDMTKDMYVEKLGEILACKDNISVLELGADNGTLIKKLKKFKNISHVTAIEPNKEMHERLSKVSSRVCSDLSELSESETFDLVICIHVLDHIPEISEYLEELGKRIKKDGLIFGVVHDESSILAKLLADRWPAYCLQHPHLFNPVTIKQILHKNDLSQIEIYKTVNSFKFGYLLYQLFLAVFKIKISFPDLFNINLKVGNIGFIFKKIL
;
A
#
# COMPACT_ATOMS: atom_id res chain seq x y z
N MET A 1 -24.96 0.33 -13.94
CA MET A 1 -24.12 0.79 -12.79
C MET A 1 -22.96 1.60 -13.35
N ASN A 2 -22.70 2.79 -12.81
CA ASN A 2 -21.53 3.56 -13.21
C ASN A 2 -20.26 2.81 -12.80
N VAL A 3 -19.38 2.57 -13.78
CA VAL A 3 -18.08 1.94 -13.57
C VAL A 3 -17.10 2.92 -12.93
N PHE A 4 -17.22 4.21 -13.25
CA PHE A 4 -16.32 5.28 -12.84
C PHE A 4 -17.05 6.38 -12.10
N VAL A 5 -16.33 7.01 -11.17
CA VAL A 5 -16.79 8.16 -10.37
C VAL A 5 -15.75 9.27 -10.37
N ASN A 6 -16.20 10.51 -10.33
CA ASN A 6 -15.31 11.65 -10.10
C ASN A 6 -14.95 11.76 -8.62
N ARG A 7 -13.76 12.25 -8.33
CA ARG A 7 -13.21 12.38 -6.97
C ARG A 7 -12.62 13.76 -6.76
N ASN A 8 -12.84 14.32 -5.59
CA ASN A 8 -12.11 15.49 -5.10
C ASN A 8 -10.77 15.05 -4.49
N CYS A 9 -9.90 16.01 -4.18
CA CYS A 9 -8.67 15.73 -3.45
C CYS A 9 -8.97 15.17 -2.05
N PRO A 10 -8.54 13.96 -1.71
CA PRO A 10 -8.83 13.36 -0.40
C PRO A 10 -8.28 14.13 0.81
N ILE A 11 -7.24 14.98 0.62
CA ILE A 11 -6.66 15.74 1.73
C ILE A 11 -7.44 17.03 2.01
N CYS A 12 -7.76 17.82 0.97
CA CYS A 12 -8.30 19.17 1.14
C CYS A 12 -9.64 19.41 0.45
N ASP A 13 -10.24 18.37 -0.13
CA ASP A 13 -11.53 18.38 -0.83
C ASP A 13 -11.60 19.34 -2.05
N ASN A 14 -10.47 19.83 -2.51
CA ASN A 14 -10.43 20.69 -3.71
C ASN A 14 -10.82 19.89 -4.96
N VAL A 15 -11.72 20.48 -5.77
CA VAL A 15 -12.31 19.84 -6.97
C VAL A 15 -11.35 19.82 -8.16
N LYS A 16 -10.33 20.69 -8.18
CA LYS A 16 -9.46 20.85 -9.36
C LYS A 16 -7.98 20.66 -9.02
N GLY A 17 -7.44 19.51 -9.43
CA GLY A 17 -6.01 19.31 -9.54
C GLY A 17 -5.50 19.62 -10.98
N ARG A 18 -4.21 19.95 -11.11
CA ARG A 18 -3.56 20.06 -12.41
C ARG A 18 -3.13 18.68 -12.90
N LYS A 19 -3.65 18.23 -14.05
CA LYS A 19 -3.22 16.95 -14.66
C LYS A 19 -1.70 16.94 -14.86
N SER A 20 -1.03 15.96 -14.28
CA SER A 20 0.43 15.89 -14.25
C SER A 20 0.99 14.63 -14.93
N ILE A 21 0.36 13.47 -14.74
CA ILE A 21 0.80 12.20 -15.31
C ILE A 21 -0.31 11.63 -16.20
N LYS A 22 0.03 11.31 -17.45
CA LYS A 22 -0.94 10.81 -18.44
C LYS A 22 -0.59 9.38 -18.87
N PRO A 23 -1.58 8.48 -18.99
CA PRO A 23 -1.40 7.14 -19.56
C PRO A 23 -1.27 7.17 -21.09
N ASP A 24 -0.82 6.03 -21.67
CA ASP A 24 -0.92 5.78 -23.11
C ASP A 24 -2.34 5.38 -23.52
N LEU A 25 -3.03 4.66 -22.62
CA LEU A 25 -4.40 4.20 -22.78
C LEU A 25 -5.21 4.58 -21.53
N HIS A 26 -6.41 5.11 -21.76
CA HIS A 26 -7.32 5.46 -20.66
C HIS A 26 -8.24 4.29 -20.33
N PRO A 27 -8.49 3.98 -19.03
CA PRO A 27 -9.36 2.87 -18.63
C PRO A 27 -10.79 2.97 -19.16
N LYS A 28 -11.35 4.18 -19.28
CA LYS A 28 -12.70 4.38 -19.85
C LYS A 28 -12.85 3.86 -21.27
N ASP A 29 -11.82 4.03 -22.08
CA ASP A 29 -11.86 3.67 -23.49
C ASP A 29 -11.46 2.21 -23.74
N ASN A 30 -11.07 1.48 -22.69
CA ASN A 30 -10.51 0.14 -22.78
C ASN A 30 -10.93 -0.73 -21.57
N ILE A 31 -12.20 -0.74 -21.22
CA ILE A 31 -12.72 -1.44 -20.02
C ILE A 31 -12.39 -2.94 -20.06
N GLU A 32 -12.42 -3.55 -21.24
CA GLU A 32 -12.12 -4.96 -21.46
C GLU A 32 -10.67 -5.35 -21.08
N LYS A 33 -9.75 -4.37 -21.05
CA LYS A 33 -8.34 -4.59 -20.73
C LYS A 33 -8.01 -4.44 -19.25
N ILE A 34 -8.95 -3.98 -18.42
CA ILE A 34 -8.69 -3.66 -17.00
C ILE A 34 -8.08 -4.84 -16.27
N LYS A 35 -8.64 -6.05 -16.45
CA LYS A 35 -8.14 -7.26 -15.78
C LYS A 35 -6.71 -7.61 -16.19
N ASP A 36 -6.37 -7.49 -17.46
CA ASP A 36 -5.06 -7.82 -18.00
C ASP A 36 -3.97 -6.84 -17.54
N TYR A 37 -4.35 -5.58 -17.29
CA TYR A 37 -3.43 -4.49 -16.94
C TYR A 37 -3.49 -4.09 -15.46
N TRP A 38 -4.15 -4.86 -14.63
CA TRP A 38 -4.38 -4.49 -13.24
C TRP A 38 -3.09 -4.19 -12.45
N ARG A 39 -2.02 -4.94 -12.68
CA ARG A 39 -0.78 -4.90 -11.91
C ARG A 39 0.30 -3.93 -12.41
N GLY A 40 0.09 -3.20 -13.48
CA GLY A 40 0.92 -2.05 -13.87
C GLY A 40 2.28 -2.31 -14.54
N PHE A 41 2.72 -3.55 -14.74
CA PHE A 41 4.04 -3.88 -15.33
C PHE A 41 3.94 -4.21 -16.83
N TYR A 42 3.43 -3.27 -17.65
CA TYR A 42 3.20 -3.51 -19.07
C TYR A 42 3.93 -2.50 -19.96
N LYS A 43 4.12 -2.88 -21.23
CA LYS A 43 4.78 -2.03 -22.24
C LYS A 43 4.02 -0.71 -22.47
N LYS A 44 2.67 -0.76 -22.43
CA LYS A 44 1.82 0.43 -22.53
C LYS A 44 1.40 0.86 -21.13
N ARG A 45 1.42 2.16 -20.88
CA ARG A 45 0.97 2.74 -19.62
C ARG A 45 -0.56 2.79 -19.62
N PHE A 46 -1.16 2.02 -18.73
CA PHE A 46 -2.60 1.89 -18.61
C PHE A 46 -3.02 2.12 -17.16
N PHE A 47 -3.45 3.34 -16.88
CA PHE A 47 -3.86 3.80 -15.56
C PHE A 47 -4.76 5.04 -15.70
N PHE A 48 -5.41 5.48 -14.63
CA PHE A 48 -6.13 6.75 -14.61
C PHE A 48 -5.15 7.93 -14.58
N PRO A 49 -5.41 9.02 -15.32
CA PRO A 49 -4.56 10.22 -15.25
C PRO A 49 -4.46 10.71 -13.81
N TYR A 50 -3.25 10.99 -13.35
CA TYR A 50 -3.03 11.62 -12.06
C TYR A 50 -3.05 13.13 -12.18
N SER A 51 -3.70 13.76 -11.22
CA SER A 51 -3.78 15.21 -11.04
C SER A 51 -3.05 15.60 -9.74
N ARG A 52 -2.27 16.68 -9.80
CA ARG A 52 -1.63 17.26 -8.62
C ARG A 52 -2.51 18.35 -8.06
N CYS A 53 -2.95 18.18 -6.81
CA CYS A 53 -3.67 19.20 -6.07
C CYS A 53 -2.73 20.34 -5.62
N GLU A 54 -3.28 21.50 -5.33
CA GLU A 54 -2.54 22.63 -4.75
C GLU A 54 -1.93 22.29 -3.37
N CYS A 55 -2.55 21.39 -2.61
CA CYS A 55 -1.98 20.87 -1.35
C CYS A 55 -0.78 19.92 -1.57
N GLY A 56 -0.41 19.64 -2.81
CA GLY A 56 0.69 18.76 -3.18
C GLY A 56 0.32 17.29 -3.39
N PHE A 57 -0.90 16.87 -3.08
CA PHE A 57 -1.32 15.47 -3.21
C PHE A 57 -1.48 15.05 -4.67
N LEU A 58 -1.01 13.85 -5.01
CA LEU A 58 -1.11 13.25 -6.33
C LEU A 58 -2.22 12.19 -6.32
N TYR A 59 -3.31 12.42 -7.06
CA TYR A 59 -4.48 11.56 -7.05
C TYR A 59 -5.14 11.48 -8.43
N CYS A 60 -5.92 10.45 -8.66
CA CYS A 60 -6.80 10.34 -9.82
C CYS A 60 -8.10 11.07 -9.51
N ASP A 61 -8.43 12.11 -10.29
CA ASP A 61 -9.67 12.89 -10.19
C ASP A 61 -10.90 12.11 -10.72
N GLU A 62 -10.66 10.96 -11.33
CA GLU A 62 -11.64 9.95 -11.69
C GLU A 62 -11.08 8.58 -11.37
N TYR A 63 -11.92 7.67 -10.86
CA TYR A 63 -11.50 6.32 -10.53
C TYR A 63 -12.67 5.34 -10.61
N PHE A 64 -12.43 4.08 -10.31
CA PHE A 64 -13.48 3.07 -10.24
C PHE A 64 -14.50 3.39 -9.15
N SER A 65 -15.77 3.11 -9.43
CA SER A 65 -16.80 3.13 -8.38
C SER A 65 -16.54 2.04 -7.34
N PRO A 66 -16.92 2.23 -6.06
CA PRO A 66 -16.69 1.24 -5.00
C PRO A 66 -17.26 -0.14 -5.36
N ASN A 67 -18.45 -0.19 -5.92
CA ASN A 67 -19.11 -1.44 -6.33
C ASN A 67 -18.35 -2.18 -7.45
N TYR A 68 -17.75 -1.45 -8.39
CA TYR A 68 -16.97 -2.06 -9.46
C TYR A 68 -15.60 -2.53 -8.93
N LEU A 69 -14.97 -1.73 -8.08
CA LEU A 69 -13.69 -2.07 -7.45
C LEU A 69 -13.81 -3.34 -6.59
N ASN A 70 -14.86 -3.46 -5.78
CA ASN A 70 -15.13 -4.66 -4.99
C ASN A 70 -15.28 -5.91 -5.87
N LYS A 71 -15.96 -5.79 -7.03
CA LYS A 71 -16.04 -6.88 -8.01
C LYS A 71 -14.70 -7.23 -8.63
N LEU A 72 -13.85 -6.24 -8.90
CA LEU A 72 -12.50 -6.48 -9.40
C LEU A 72 -11.69 -7.28 -8.38
N TYR A 73 -11.62 -6.82 -7.13
CA TYR A 73 -10.87 -7.52 -6.07
C TYR A 73 -11.40 -8.93 -5.80
N SER A 74 -12.72 -9.11 -5.75
CA SER A 74 -13.32 -10.44 -5.52
C SER A 74 -13.14 -11.42 -6.67
N SER A 75 -12.86 -10.94 -7.90
CA SER A 75 -12.69 -11.76 -9.11
C SER A 75 -11.24 -11.99 -9.52
N MET A 76 -10.30 -11.38 -8.81
CA MET A 76 -8.88 -11.52 -9.09
C MET A 76 -8.27 -12.58 -8.18
N GLY A 77 -7.59 -13.55 -8.81
CA GLY A 77 -6.80 -14.53 -8.06
C GLY A 77 -5.64 -13.89 -7.31
N ASP A 78 -4.95 -14.70 -6.52
CA ASP A 78 -3.84 -14.35 -5.64
C ASP A 78 -2.93 -13.22 -6.16
N ASN A 79 -2.70 -12.20 -5.34
CA ASN A 79 -1.65 -11.19 -5.56
C ASN A 79 -0.23 -11.77 -5.39
N VAL A 80 -0.12 -12.99 -4.88
CA VAL A 80 1.12 -13.68 -4.49
C VAL A 80 2.10 -13.94 -5.65
N HIS A 81 1.66 -13.88 -6.91
CA HIS A 81 2.48 -14.36 -8.03
C HIS A 81 3.29 -13.31 -8.79
N SER A 82 3.30 -12.05 -8.37
CA SER A 82 4.04 -10.99 -9.08
C SER A 82 5.42 -10.68 -8.52
N GLY A 83 5.74 -11.16 -7.33
CA GLY A 83 7.05 -10.98 -6.67
C GLY A 83 7.76 -12.31 -6.43
N ASP A 84 9.08 -12.28 -6.47
CA ASP A 84 9.87 -13.38 -5.95
C ASP A 84 9.63 -13.50 -4.44
N SER A 85 9.13 -14.65 -4.01
CA SER A 85 8.81 -14.92 -2.60
C SER A 85 9.99 -14.68 -1.65
N VAL A 86 11.23 -14.87 -2.13
CA VAL A 86 12.45 -14.68 -1.34
C VAL A 86 12.72 -13.19 -1.05
N THR A 87 12.65 -12.33 -2.07
CA THR A 87 12.90 -10.89 -1.88
C THR A 87 11.77 -10.18 -1.12
N ASP A 88 10.52 -10.63 -1.29
CA ASP A 88 9.39 -10.19 -0.48
C ASP A 88 9.59 -10.58 0.99
N ASP A 89 10.01 -11.81 1.25
CA ASP A 89 10.29 -12.31 2.59
C ASP A 89 11.42 -11.53 3.27
N MET A 90 12.51 -11.25 2.56
CA MET A 90 13.63 -10.42 3.04
C MET A 90 13.19 -8.97 3.31
N THR A 91 12.36 -8.40 2.47
CA THR A 91 11.81 -7.04 2.67
C THR A 91 10.94 -6.99 3.93
N LYS A 92 10.11 -8.01 4.15
CA LYS A 92 9.30 -8.13 5.36
C LYS A 92 10.15 -8.32 6.62
N ASP A 93 11.31 -8.99 6.54
CA ASP A 93 12.25 -9.08 7.67
C ASP A 93 12.74 -7.69 8.11
N MET A 94 13.04 -6.79 7.19
CA MET A 94 13.44 -5.41 7.51
C MET A 94 12.32 -4.62 8.19
N TYR A 95 11.06 -4.83 7.77
CA TYR A 95 9.91 -4.22 8.43
C TYR A 95 9.72 -4.76 9.85
N VAL A 96 9.90 -6.07 10.03
CA VAL A 96 9.79 -6.73 11.35
C VAL A 96 10.93 -6.31 12.28
N GLU A 97 12.14 -6.07 11.77
CA GLU A 97 13.24 -5.51 12.55
C GLU A 97 12.87 -4.10 13.06
N LYS A 98 12.36 -3.24 12.19
CA LYS A 98 11.90 -1.90 12.57
C LYS A 98 10.74 -1.94 13.57
N LEU A 99 9.78 -2.87 13.41
CA LEU A 99 8.72 -3.10 14.38
C LEU A 99 9.25 -3.54 15.74
N GLY A 100 10.32 -4.36 15.77
CA GLY A 100 10.97 -4.78 17.00
C GLY A 100 11.47 -3.63 17.85
N GLU A 101 12.00 -2.56 17.21
CA GLU A 101 12.46 -1.36 17.92
C GLU A 101 11.32 -0.67 18.69
N ILE A 102 10.13 -0.59 18.07
CA ILE A 102 8.96 0.06 18.69
C ILE A 102 8.20 -0.82 19.67
N LEU A 103 8.31 -2.12 19.55
CA LEU A 103 7.61 -3.08 20.40
C LEU A 103 8.38 -3.43 21.68
N ALA A 104 9.68 -3.15 21.74
CA ALA A 104 10.59 -3.62 22.80
C ALA A 104 10.18 -3.23 24.24
N CYS A 105 9.46 -2.11 24.40
CA CYS A 105 9.08 -1.56 25.71
C CYS A 105 7.59 -1.73 26.05
N LYS A 106 6.86 -2.56 25.31
CA LYS A 106 5.42 -2.75 25.50
C LYS A 106 5.11 -4.22 25.74
N ASP A 107 4.14 -4.50 26.63
CA ASP A 107 3.64 -5.85 26.89
C ASP A 107 2.18 -5.98 26.47
N ASN A 108 1.76 -7.21 26.20
CA ASN A 108 0.38 -7.58 25.90
C ASN A 108 -0.23 -6.80 24.73
N ILE A 109 0.51 -6.71 23.63
CA ILE A 109 0.19 -5.88 22.48
C ILE A 109 -0.87 -6.56 21.59
N SER A 110 -1.96 -5.85 21.29
CA SER A 110 -2.93 -6.22 20.27
C SER A 110 -2.55 -5.56 18.93
N VAL A 111 -2.51 -6.35 17.86
CA VAL A 111 -2.11 -5.92 16.53
C VAL A 111 -3.25 -6.07 15.55
N LEU A 112 -3.48 -5.06 14.71
CA LEU A 112 -4.31 -5.12 13.52
C LEU A 112 -3.43 -5.01 12.29
N GLU A 113 -3.40 -6.02 11.42
CA GLU A 113 -2.75 -5.93 10.10
C GLU A 113 -3.79 -5.76 9.01
N LEU A 114 -3.66 -4.68 8.24
CA LEU A 114 -4.48 -4.38 7.07
C LEU A 114 -3.80 -4.92 5.81
N GLY A 115 -4.55 -5.61 4.95
CA GLY A 115 -4.02 -6.23 3.75
C GLY A 115 -3.00 -7.33 4.08
N ALA A 116 -3.40 -8.28 4.92
CA ALA A 116 -2.50 -9.29 5.47
C ALA A 116 -2.02 -10.32 4.43
N ASP A 117 -2.62 -10.35 3.23
CA ASP A 117 -2.29 -11.24 2.12
C ASP A 117 -2.13 -12.71 2.61
N ASN A 118 -1.00 -13.32 2.39
CA ASN A 118 -0.71 -14.71 2.78
C ASN A 118 -0.26 -14.89 4.25
N GLY A 119 -0.24 -13.82 5.05
CA GLY A 119 0.13 -13.83 6.46
C GLY A 119 1.64 -13.97 6.74
N THR A 120 2.50 -13.71 5.77
CA THR A 120 3.97 -13.81 5.95
C THR A 120 4.46 -12.86 7.04
N LEU A 121 3.97 -11.62 7.09
CA LEU A 121 4.37 -10.67 8.12
C LEU A 121 3.88 -11.13 9.50
N ILE A 122 2.63 -11.58 9.64
CA ILE A 122 2.08 -12.12 10.90
C ILE A 122 2.93 -13.28 11.42
N LYS A 123 3.35 -14.20 10.54
CA LYS A 123 4.24 -15.31 10.93
C LYS A 123 5.55 -14.80 11.53
N LYS A 124 6.13 -13.75 10.93
CA LYS A 124 7.38 -13.16 11.41
C LYS A 124 7.17 -12.41 12.73
N LEU A 125 6.01 -11.80 12.95
CA LEU A 125 5.66 -11.13 14.21
C LEU A 125 5.54 -12.08 15.39
N LYS A 126 5.28 -13.38 15.17
CA LYS A 126 5.24 -14.40 16.24
C LYS A 126 6.54 -14.54 17.05
N LYS A 127 7.66 -14.02 16.55
CA LYS A 127 8.91 -13.97 17.35
C LYS A 127 8.80 -13.05 18.56
N PHE A 128 7.90 -12.08 18.55
CA PHE A 128 7.69 -11.14 19.65
C PHE A 128 6.69 -11.71 20.66
N LYS A 129 7.20 -12.16 21.82
CA LYS A 129 6.40 -12.78 22.88
C LYS A 129 5.41 -11.82 23.56
N ASN A 130 5.61 -10.53 23.41
CA ASN A 130 4.76 -9.48 23.92
C ASN A 130 3.54 -9.16 23.04
N ILE A 131 3.42 -9.77 21.86
CA ILE A 131 2.20 -9.69 21.05
C ILE A 131 1.23 -10.78 21.54
N SER A 132 0.08 -10.36 22.07
CA SER A 132 -0.95 -11.24 22.62
C SER A 132 -2.02 -11.65 21.61
N HIS A 133 -2.33 -10.75 20.67
CA HIS A 133 -3.41 -10.93 19.72
C HIS A 133 -3.09 -10.27 18.38
N VAL A 134 -3.41 -10.97 17.27
CA VAL A 134 -3.28 -10.42 15.93
C VAL A 134 -4.60 -10.62 15.18
N THR A 135 -5.23 -9.53 14.79
CA THR A 135 -6.36 -9.53 13.85
C THR A 135 -5.84 -9.17 12.46
N ALA A 136 -6.21 -9.96 11.46
CA ALA A 136 -5.89 -9.75 10.06
C ALA A 136 -7.13 -9.23 9.31
N ILE A 137 -6.97 -8.18 8.51
CA ILE A 137 -7.97 -7.78 7.53
C ILE A 137 -7.43 -8.10 6.15
N GLU A 138 -8.20 -8.92 5.41
CA GLU A 138 -7.87 -9.32 4.04
C GLU A 138 -9.15 -9.49 3.21
N PRO A 139 -9.36 -8.63 2.19
CA PRO A 139 -10.56 -8.72 1.34
C PRO A 139 -10.63 -10.00 0.51
N ASN A 140 -9.48 -10.61 0.18
CA ASN A 140 -9.44 -11.86 -0.58
C ASN A 140 -9.73 -13.06 0.32
N LYS A 141 -10.93 -13.61 0.21
CA LYS A 141 -11.38 -14.75 1.03
C LYS A 141 -10.59 -16.04 0.81
N GLU A 142 -9.90 -16.19 -0.32
CA GLU A 142 -9.04 -17.35 -0.57
C GLU A 142 -7.84 -17.42 0.39
N MET A 143 -7.44 -16.25 0.94
CA MET A 143 -6.36 -16.18 1.93
C MET A 143 -6.82 -16.51 3.36
N HIS A 144 -8.12 -16.46 3.65
CA HIS A 144 -8.63 -16.57 5.01
C HIS A 144 -8.27 -17.88 5.71
N GLU A 145 -8.28 -19.03 5.00
CA GLU A 145 -7.87 -20.30 5.57
C GLU A 145 -6.39 -20.30 5.99
N ARG A 146 -5.52 -19.66 5.21
CA ARG A 146 -4.09 -19.53 5.53
C ARG A 146 -3.88 -18.57 6.70
N LEU A 147 -4.58 -17.45 6.69
CA LEU A 147 -4.50 -16.43 7.74
C LEU A 147 -5.01 -16.95 9.08
N SER A 148 -6.07 -17.76 9.12
CA SER A 148 -6.60 -18.34 10.36
C SER A 148 -5.61 -19.27 11.09
N LYS A 149 -4.59 -19.79 10.39
CA LYS A 149 -3.52 -20.60 10.98
C LYS A 149 -2.44 -19.75 11.67
N VAL A 150 -2.40 -18.44 11.39
CA VAL A 150 -1.33 -17.54 11.85
C VAL A 150 -1.83 -16.32 12.61
N SER A 151 -3.08 -15.93 12.49
CA SER A 151 -3.72 -14.84 13.21
C SER A 151 -4.73 -15.35 14.23
N SER A 152 -5.13 -14.51 15.17
CA SER A 152 -6.16 -14.83 16.16
C SER A 152 -7.56 -14.66 15.60
N ARG A 153 -7.71 -13.75 14.63
CA ARG A 153 -8.96 -13.46 13.92
C ARG A 153 -8.67 -13.00 12.50
N VAL A 154 -9.56 -13.31 11.56
CA VAL A 154 -9.53 -12.85 10.17
C VAL A 154 -10.86 -12.17 9.85
N CYS A 155 -10.80 -11.00 9.24
CA CYS A 155 -11.93 -10.24 8.75
C CYS A 155 -11.70 -9.85 7.29
N SER A 156 -12.77 -9.65 6.52
CA SER A 156 -12.66 -9.15 5.14
C SER A 156 -12.54 -7.62 5.09
N ASP A 157 -13.08 -6.92 6.09
CA ASP A 157 -13.20 -5.47 6.12
C ASP A 157 -13.20 -4.92 7.56
N LEU A 158 -12.91 -3.62 7.72
CA LEU A 158 -12.97 -2.92 9.03
C LEU A 158 -14.36 -2.96 9.66
N SER A 159 -15.42 -3.01 8.87
CA SER A 159 -16.81 -3.04 9.37
C SER A 159 -17.15 -4.32 10.11
N GLU A 160 -16.38 -5.39 9.95
CA GLU A 160 -16.57 -6.63 10.71
C GLU A 160 -16.00 -6.56 12.14
N LEU A 161 -15.26 -5.49 12.46
CA LEU A 161 -14.77 -5.22 13.82
C LEU A 161 -15.88 -4.55 14.64
N SER A 162 -16.04 -4.97 15.90
CA SER A 162 -16.96 -4.26 16.79
C SER A 162 -16.43 -2.85 17.11
N GLU A 163 -17.31 -1.92 17.47
CA GLU A 163 -16.92 -0.55 17.81
C GLU A 163 -15.95 -0.47 18.99
N SER A 164 -16.00 -1.43 19.90
CA SER A 164 -15.12 -1.51 21.07
C SER A 164 -13.75 -2.14 20.79
N GLU A 165 -13.56 -2.77 19.61
CA GLU A 165 -12.27 -3.38 19.27
C GLU A 165 -11.24 -2.32 18.89
N THR A 166 -10.21 -2.19 19.73
CA THR A 166 -9.11 -1.25 19.52
C THR A 166 -7.76 -1.95 19.68
N PHE A 167 -6.74 -1.42 19.02
CA PHE A 167 -5.45 -2.05 18.88
C PHE A 167 -4.31 -1.13 19.34
N ASP A 168 -3.27 -1.74 19.93
CA ASP A 168 -2.05 -1.04 20.33
C ASP A 168 -1.17 -0.69 19.14
N LEU A 169 -1.24 -1.52 18.07
CA LEU A 169 -0.50 -1.34 16.84
C LEU A 169 -1.37 -1.68 15.65
N VAL A 170 -1.45 -0.76 14.69
CA VAL A 170 -1.99 -0.99 13.35
C VAL A 170 -0.86 -1.04 12.35
N ILE A 171 -0.85 -2.05 11.48
CA ILE A 171 0.14 -2.23 10.42
C ILE A 171 -0.58 -2.13 9.07
N CYS A 172 -0.05 -1.29 8.16
CA CYS A 172 -0.59 -1.12 6.81
C CYS A 172 0.56 -0.97 5.80
N ILE A 173 0.95 -2.07 5.16
CA ILE A 173 2.04 -2.09 4.18
C ILE A 173 1.46 -2.16 2.78
N HIS A 174 1.68 -1.12 1.99
CA HIS A 174 1.12 -0.97 0.64
C HIS A 174 -0.40 -1.18 0.59
N VAL A 175 -1.11 -0.55 1.54
CA VAL A 175 -2.58 -0.59 1.63
C VAL A 175 -3.18 0.78 1.38
N LEU A 176 -2.65 1.83 2.01
CA LEU A 176 -3.25 3.16 1.94
C LEU A 176 -3.26 3.74 0.52
N ASP A 177 -2.29 3.39 -0.31
CA ASP A 177 -2.24 3.76 -1.73
C ASP A 177 -3.29 3.03 -2.60
N HIS A 178 -3.97 2.00 -2.08
CA HIS A 178 -5.02 1.25 -2.77
C HIS A 178 -6.46 1.67 -2.41
N ILE A 179 -6.65 2.49 -1.38
CA ILE A 179 -7.96 2.82 -0.83
C ILE A 179 -8.47 4.14 -1.43
N PRO A 180 -9.49 4.12 -2.32
CA PRO A 180 -9.95 5.36 -2.96
C PRO A 180 -10.42 6.40 -1.96
N GLU A 181 -11.30 6.03 -1.02
CA GLU A 181 -11.87 6.91 -0.01
C GLU A 181 -10.99 6.93 1.25
N ILE A 182 -9.74 7.37 1.07
CA ILE A 182 -8.70 7.28 2.11
C ILE A 182 -9.00 8.13 3.34
N SER A 183 -9.68 9.27 3.20
CA SER A 183 -10.02 10.13 4.34
C SER A 183 -11.00 9.45 5.29
N GLU A 184 -12.10 8.94 4.75
CA GLU A 184 -13.13 8.22 5.50
C GLU A 184 -12.58 6.93 6.11
N TYR A 185 -11.73 6.24 5.34
CA TYR A 185 -11.07 5.03 5.82
C TYR A 185 -10.14 5.30 7.00
N LEU A 186 -9.35 6.36 6.95
CA LEU A 186 -8.45 6.75 8.04
C LEU A 186 -9.21 7.25 9.28
N GLU A 187 -10.35 7.92 9.08
CA GLU A 187 -11.24 8.31 10.19
C GLU A 187 -11.76 7.07 10.93
N GLU A 188 -12.26 6.09 10.19
CA GLU A 188 -12.75 4.83 10.76
C GLU A 188 -11.60 4.03 11.41
N LEU A 189 -10.46 3.94 10.74
CA LEU A 189 -9.27 3.30 11.28
C LEU A 189 -8.77 3.98 12.56
N GLY A 190 -8.84 5.30 12.62
CA GLY A 190 -8.47 6.09 13.81
C GLY A 190 -9.24 5.69 15.06
N LYS A 191 -10.53 5.30 14.90
CA LYS A 191 -11.37 4.80 16.01
C LYS A 191 -10.90 3.43 16.53
N ARG A 192 -10.14 2.68 15.71
CA ARG A 192 -9.60 1.35 16.05
C ARG A 192 -8.20 1.42 16.68
N ILE A 193 -7.59 2.58 16.76
CA ILE A 193 -6.29 2.76 17.40
C ILE A 193 -6.53 3.22 18.84
N LYS A 194 -5.98 2.48 19.82
CA LYS A 194 -6.02 2.88 21.23
C LYS A 194 -5.35 4.24 21.44
N LYS A 195 -5.73 4.94 22.48
CA LYS A 195 -4.95 6.08 22.96
C LYS A 195 -3.50 5.63 23.19
N ASP A 196 -2.54 6.43 22.70
CA ASP A 196 -1.11 6.09 22.67
C ASP A 196 -0.74 4.88 21.79
N GLY A 197 -1.71 4.33 21.06
CA GLY A 197 -1.50 3.30 20.06
C GLY A 197 -0.76 3.85 18.82
N LEU A 198 -0.16 2.94 18.07
CA LEU A 198 0.69 3.27 16.93
C LEU A 198 0.09 2.79 15.62
N ILE A 199 0.35 3.54 14.55
CA ILE A 199 0.24 3.05 13.18
C ILE A 199 1.63 2.99 12.56
N PHE A 200 1.97 1.83 12.02
CA PHE A 200 3.15 1.55 11.22
C PHE A 200 2.72 1.30 9.78
N GLY A 201 3.27 2.02 8.83
CA GLY A 201 2.89 1.82 7.44
C GLY A 201 4.02 2.03 6.45
N VAL A 202 3.80 1.51 5.25
CA VAL A 202 4.67 1.71 4.10
C VAL A 202 3.79 2.05 2.90
N VAL A 203 4.17 3.09 2.15
CA VAL A 203 3.50 3.53 0.92
C VAL A 203 4.51 3.86 -0.16
N HIS A 204 4.07 3.91 -1.41
CA HIS A 204 4.90 4.37 -2.52
C HIS A 204 5.20 5.87 -2.39
N ASP A 205 6.48 6.24 -2.57
CA ASP A 205 6.96 7.63 -2.55
C ASP A 205 7.08 8.19 -3.98
N GLU A 206 6.10 8.96 -4.41
CA GLU A 206 6.09 9.59 -5.74
C GLU A 206 7.16 10.70 -5.88
N SER A 207 7.75 11.14 -4.78
CA SER A 207 8.86 12.11 -4.77
C SER A 207 10.25 11.44 -4.76
N SER A 208 10.31 10.12 -4.73
CA SER A 208 11.55 9.36 -4.67
C SER A 208 12.44 9.57 -5.90
N ILE A 209 13.73 9.31 -5.76
CA ILE A 209 14.68 9.38 -6.87
C ILE A 209 14.25 8.42 -8.00
N LEU A 210 13.80 7.21 -7.65
CA LEU A 210 13.36 6.22 -8.63
C LEU A 210 12.12 6.71 -9.40
N ALA A 211 11.14 7.29 -8.71
CA ALA A 211 9.96 7.86 -9.35
C ALA A 211 10.33 8.99 -10.31
N LYS A 212 11.27 9.87 -9.93
CA LYS A 212 11.76 10.96 -10.78
C LYS A 212 12.53 10.47 -12.00
N LEU A 213 13.39 9.45 -11.83
CA LEU A 213 14.16 8.87 -12.94
C LEU A 213 13.28 8.14 -13.96
N LEU A 214 12.31 7.37 -13.48
CA LEU A 214 11.38 6.63 -14.35
C LEU A 214 10.25 7.53 -14.88
N ALA A 215 10.04 8.68 -14.26
CA ALA A 215 9.01 9.65 -14.62
C ALA A 215 7.64 8.98 -14.81
N ASP A 216 6.98 9.19 -15.93
CA ASP A 216 5.68 8.61 -16.27
C ASP A 216 5.67 7.08 -16.50
N ARG A 217 6.84 6.44 -16.41
CA ARG A 217 7.03 4.98 -16.49
C ARG A 217 7.25 4.32 -15.14
N TRP A 218 7.15 5.08 -14.06
CA TRP A 218 7.28 4.50 -12.72
C TRP A 218 6.18 3.47 -12.47
N PRO A 219 6.53 2.21 -12.08
CA PRO A 219 5.56 1.11 -11.98
C PRO A 219 4.41 1.34 -11.00
N ALA A 220 4.59 2.25 -10.03
CA ALA A 220 3.50 2.61 -9.11
C ALA A 220 2.37 3.40 -9.81
N TYR A 221 2.57 3.93 -11.02
CA TYR A 221 1.46 4.42 -11.83
C TYR A 221 0.73 3.24 -12.46
N CYS A 222 -0.27 2.74 -11.78
CA CYS A 222 -1.05 1.57 -12.18
C CYS A 222 -2.53 1.73 -11.85
N LEU A 223 -3.34 0.76 -12.27
CA LEU A 223 -4.79 0.76 -12.02
C LEU A 223 -5.16 0.59 -10.55
N GLN A 224 -4.27 0.02 -9.73
CA GLN A 224 -4.54 -0.26 -8.33
C GLN A 224 -4.38 0.97 -7.43
N HIS A 225 -3.66 2.00 -7.87
CA HIS A 225 -3.33 3.15 -7.05
C HIS A 225 -4.18 4.37 -7.43
N PRO A 226 -5.27 4.66 -6.71
CA PRO A 226 -6.07 5.88 -6.90
C PRO A 226 -5.33 7.16 -6.53
N HIS A 227 -4.24 7.06 -5.80
CA HIS A 227 -3.38 8.16 -5.38
C HIS A 227 -2.01 7.64 -4.94
N LEU A 228 -1.06 8.55 -4.82
CA LEU A 228 0.31 8.27 -4.38
C LEU A 228 0.77 9.33 -3.39
N PHE A 229 1.59 8.91 -2.45
CA PHE A 229 2.05 9.76 -1.37
C PHE A 229 3.46 10.29 -1.58
N ASN A 230 3.79 11.30 -0.82
CA ASN A 230 5.16 11.72 -0.51
C ASN A 230 5.24 12.03 1.01
N PRO A 231 6.44 12.29 1.57
CA PRO A 231 6.58 12.53 3.01
C PRO A 231 5.69 13.65 3.58
N VAL A 232 5.38 14.66 2.76
CA VAL A 232 4.53 15.78 3.19
C VAL A 232 3.06 15.37 3.21
N THR A 233 2.58 14.73 2.15
CA THR A 233 1.16 14.39 2.00
C THR A 233 0.72 13.24 2.90
N ILE A 234 1.57 12.24 3.17
CA ILE A 234 1.27 11.22 4.18
C ILE A 234 1.17 11.83 5.58
N LYS A 235 2.07 12.76 5.92
CA LYS A 235 1.99 13.51 7.17
C LYS A 235 0.70 14.30 7.28
N GLN A 236 0.32 15.05 6.24
CA GLN A 236 -0.89 15.88 6.24
C GLN A 236 -2.15 15.05 6.51
N ILE A 237 -2.32 13.93 5.79
CA ILE A 237 -3.53 13.11 5.91
C ILE A 237 -3.62 12.40 7.26
N LEU A 238 -2.49 11.94 7.82
CA LEU A 238 -2.46 11.30 9.13
C LEU A 238 -2.68 12.31 10.26
N HIS A 239 -2.12 13.50 10.17
CA HIS A 239 -2.39 14.57 11.15
C HIS A 239 -3.86 15.00 11.19
N LYS A 240 -4.54 15.02 10.04
CA LYS A 240 -5.98 15.32 9.96
C LYS A 240 -6.83 14.30 10.75
N ASN A 241 -6.29 13.13 11.04
CA ASN A 241 -6.93 12.04 11.76
C ASN A 241 -6.36 11.83 13.19
N ASP A 242 -5.91 12.91 13.85
CA ASP A 242 -5.39 12.91 15.22
C ASP A 242 -4.19 11.97 15.46
N LEU A 243 -3.40 11.77 14.42
CA LEU A 243 -2.18 10.97 14.49
C LEU A 243 -0.95 11.90 14.48
N SER A 244 -0.12 11.84 15.51
CA SER A 244 1.13 12.59 15.63
C SER A 244 2.30 11.81 15.03
N GLN A 245 3.11 12.47 14.23
CA GLN A 245 4.30 11.87 13.64
C GLN A 245 5.34 11.52 14.70
N ILE A 246 5.78 10.26 14.69
CA ILE A 246 7.01 9.83 15.37
C ILE A 246 8.15 9.84 14.37
N GLU A 247 7.99 9.13 13.24
CA GLU A 247 9.04 8.99 12.23
C GLU A 247 8.46 8.87 10.83
N ILE A 248 9.14 9.45 9.84
CA ILE A 248 8.98 9.15 8.41
C ILE A 248 10.38 8.85 7.87
N TYR A 249 10.55 7.70 7.22
CA TYR A 249 11.85 7.22 6.77
C TYR A 249 11.77 6.52 5.41
N LYS A 250 12.90 6.37 4.73
CA LYS A 250 12.98 5.57 3.51
C LYS A 250 13.13 4.10 3.87
N THR A 251 12.22 3.26 3.39
CA THR A 251 12.30 1.81 3.61
C THR A 251 13.41 1.18 2.77
N VAL A 252 13.94 0.09 3.29
CA VAL A 252 14.86 -0.78 2.53
C VAL A 252 14.03 -1.90 1.91
N ASN A 253 14.21 -2.11 0.62
CA ASN A 253 13.57 -3.20 -0.11
C ASN A 253 14.64 -4.09 -0.72
N SER A 254 14.45 -5.39 -0.66
CA SER A 254 15.34 -6.37 -1.27
C SER A 254 14.90 -6.67 -2.70
N PHE A 255 15.85 -6.72 -3.61
CA PHE A 255 15.62 -7.02 -5.02
C PHE A 255 16.65 -8.02 -5.54
N LYS A 256 16.24 -8.89 -6.42
CA LYS A 256 17.19 -9.68 -7.23
C LYS A 256 17.89 -8.77 -8.22
N PHE A 257 19.21 -8.90 -8.33
CA PHE A 257 20.02 -8.08 -9.24
C PHE A 257 19.56 -8.20 -10.70
N GLY A 258 19.35 -9.43 -11.16
CA GLY A 258 18.88 -9.69 -12.52
C GLY A 258 17.51 -9.07 -12.79
N TYR A 259 16.60 -9.10 -11.82
CA TYR A 259 15.29 -8.42 -11.91
C TYR A 259 15.44 -6.90 -12.02
N LEU A 260 16.32 -6.28 -11.22
CA LEU A 260 16.58 -4.83 -11.32
C LEU A 260 17.12 -4.43 -12.69
N LEU A 261 18.06 -5.20 -13.22
CA LEU A 261 18.60 -4.98 -14.58
C LEU A 261 17.49 -5.14 -15.63
N TYR A 262 16.70 -6.20 -15.54
CA TYR A 262 15.54 -6.40 -16.43
C TYR A 262 14.61 -5.19 -16.43
N GLN A 263 14.22 -4.69 -15.24
CA GLN A 263 13.34 -3.53 -15.12
C GLN A 263 13.98 -2.26 -15.66
N LEU A 264 15.26 -2.04 -15.41
CA LEU A 264 16.02 -0.91 -15.95
C LEU A 264 16.03 -0.94 -17.49
N PHE A 265 16.39 -2.09 -18.09
CA PHE A 265 16.43 -2.24 -19.54
C PHE A 265 15.04 -2.11 -20.17
N LEU A 266 14.00 -2.63 -19.54
CA LEU A 266 12.62 -2.47 -19.98
C LEU A 266 12.17 -1.00 -19.92
N ALA A 267 12.48 -0.30 -18.84
CA ALA A 267 12.08 1.10 -18.63
C ALA A 267 12.81 2.05 -19.61
N VAL A 268 14.13 1.88 -19.74
CA VAL A 268 14.98 2.81 -20.52
C VAL A 268 14.97 2.46 -22.02
N PHE A 269 15.23 1.21 -22.34
CA PHE A 269 15.45 0.76 -23.73
C PHE A 269 14.23 0.10 -24.36
N LYS A 270 13.17 -0.19 -23.60
CA LYS A 270 11.98 -0.95 -24.04
C LYS A 270 12.31 -2.37 -24.56
N ILE A 271 13.43 -2.93 -24.10
CA ILE A 271 13.91 -4.25 -24.48
C ILE A 271 13.71 -5.21 -23.33
N LYS A 272 13.17 -6.40 -23.62
CA LYS A 272 13.02 -7.50 -22.66
C LYS A 272 14.25 -8.39 -22.74
N ILE A 273 15.18 -8.23 -21.79
CA ILE A 273 16.37 -9.09 -21.66
C ILE A 273 16.33 -9.70 -20.27
N SER A 274 16.41 -11.03 -20.18
CA SER A 274 16.54 -11.71 -18.90
C SER A 274 17.99 -11.70 -18.46
N PHE A 275 18.22 -11.40 -17.19
CA PHE A 275 19.53 -11.43 -16.55
C PHE A 275 19.55 -12.47 -15.44
N PRO A 276 20.68 -13.15 -15.19
CA PRO A 276 20.78 -14.09 -14.09
C PRO A 276 20.69 -13.39 -12.73
N ASP A 277 19.99 -14.03 -11.80
CA ASP A 277 19.87 -13.57 -10.40
C ASP A 277 21.08 -14.03 -9.59
N LEU A 278 22.18 -13.30 -9.67
CA LEU A 278 23.46 -13.65 -9.04
C LEU A 278 23.45 -13.41 -7.52
N PHE A 279 22.77 -12.35 -7.08
CA PHE A 279 22.68 -11.93 -5.67
C PHE A 279 21.50 -10.98 -5.46
N ASN A 280 21.16 -10.74 -4.20
CA ASN A 280 20.14 -9.76 -3.82
C ASN A 280 20.79 -8.42 -3.44
N ILE A 281 20.12 -7.32 -3.77
CA ILE A 281 20.54 -5.97 -3.44
C ILE A 281 19.47 -5.31 -2.57
N ASN A 282 19.88 -4.71 -1.47
CA ASN A 282 19.03 -3.94 -0.58
C ASN A 282 19.13 -2.45 -0.92
N LEU A 283 18.02 -1.85 -1.34
CA LEU A 283 17.98 -0.46 -1.79
C LEU A 283 16.88 0.33 -1.07
N LYS A 284 17.18 1.58 -0.75
CA LYS A 284 16.22 2.58 -0.24
C LYS A 284 15.59 3.34 -1.41
N VAL A 285 14.70 2.68 -2.16
CA VAL A 285 14.14 3.23 -3.39
C VAL A 285 12.62 3.07 -3.44
N GLY A 286 11.95 4.13 -3.82
CA GLY A 286 10.54 4.10 -4.22
C GLY A 286 9.50 4.08 -3.12
N ASN A 287 9.86 3.80 -1.86
CA ASN A 287 8.90 3.70 -0.76
C ASN A 287 9.33 4.53 0.44
N ILE A 288 8.34 4.99 1.22
CA ILE A 288 8.51 5.58 2.55
C ILE A 288 7.78 4.74 3.58
N GLY A 289 8.45 4.53 4.71
CA GLY A 289 7.86 4.04 5.94
C GLY A 289 7.46 5.19 6.84
N PHE A 290 6.45 4.97 7.65
CA PHE A 290 6.00 5.94 8.64
C PHE A 290 5.55 5.27 9.93
N ILE A 291 5.76 5.98 11.04
CA ILE A 291 5.28 5.63 12.37
C ILE A 291 4.59 6.86 12.94
N PHE A 292 3.33 6.71 13.30
CA PHE A 292 2.54 7.75 13.92
C PHE A 292 1.89 7.20 15.20
N LYS A 293 1.56 8.11 16.12
CA LYS A 293 0.95 7.81 17.41
C LYS A 293 -0.41 8.50 17.52
N LYS A 294 -1.41 7.78 18.02
CA LYS A 294 -2.73 8.37 18.37
C LYS A 294 -2.59 9.30 19.56
N ILE A 295 -3.13 10.52 19.42
CA ILE A 295 -3.00 11.57 20.47
C ILE A 295 -4.22 11.58 21.38
N LEU A 296 -5.44 11.44 20.82
CA LEU A 296 -6.72 11.59 21.52
C LEU A 296 -7.49 10.27 21.62
#